data_d0cab357543308f13df5efdd7d73f735
#
_entry.id   d0cab357543308f13df5efdd7d73f735
#
_cell.length_a   1.000
_cell.length_b   1.000
_cell.length_c   1.000
_cell.angle_alpha   90.00
_cell.angle_beta   90.00
_cell.angle_gamma   90.00
#
_symmetry.space_group_name_H-M   'P 1'
#
loop_
_entity.id
_entity.type
_entity.pdbx_description
1 polymer ?
#
loop_
_entity_poly.entity_id
_entity_poly.type
_entity_poly.pdbx_seq_one_letter_code
_entity_poly.pdbx_strand_id
1 'polypeptide(L)'
;RRMFLKKLGGAVLRAAYSTPSDYASVIEKHLAGTHFVFDPAQFATKEDIVCMNWDADENDVYMMASLPQKIAQEKGMPVYVVFKEFQNVMQAEGFEDIFKCMERVFAEKDRSARHKAAFIFCGSMVNAMKYIFAEKKYFYRQVNHIPLSMIDDKDAIEHVVRGFRLNGKVIERDLALGACKLFRCEMWYMNQFFSICDSMSKGFINEAILMDALNALIAVHEPRFKVLVNDLTDHQLSLLRAVLDGVVKFSASDVIERYRLNSSANVRRVKDALRKKEIITFNDKDEPVVLDPLFEYWVSKYYFEIQ
;
A
#
# COMPACT_ATOMS: atom_id res chain seq x y z
N ARG A 1 -4.78 9.33 15.68
CA ARG A 1 -5.58 8.40 16.47
C ARG A 1 -7.08 8.67 16.31
N ARG A 2 -7.60 9.84 16.70
CA ARG A 2 -9.03 10.23 16.69
C ARG A 2 -9.72 10.02 15.33
N MET A 3 -9.10 10.47 14.23
CA MET A 3 -9.68 10.32 12.88
C MET A 3 -9.82 8.85 12.47
N PHE A 4 -8.85 8.00 12.79
CA PHE A 4 -8.91 6.57 12.51
C PHE A 4 -10.11 5.92 13.19
N LEU A 5 -10.31 6.19 14.49
CA LEU A 5 -11.39 5.64 15.28
C LEU A 5 -12.77 6.11 14.79
N LYS A 6 -12.92 7.42 14.49
CA LYS A 6 -14.16 7.97 13.92
C LYS A 6 -14.51 7.31 12.58
N LYS A 7 -13.52 7.13 11.70
CA LYS A 7 -13.73 6.47 10.39
C LYS A 7 -14.11 5.00 10.55
N LEU A 8 -13.43 4.28 11.44
CA LEU A 8 -13.76 2.87 11.71
C LEU A 8 -15.18 2.74 12.24
N GLY A 9 -15.53 3.47 13.29
CA GLY A 9 -16.87 3.44 13.88
C GLY A 9 -17.95 3.85 12.88
N GLY A 10 -17.73 4.94 12.16
CA GLY A 10 -18.66 5.41 11.14
C GLY A 10 -18.90 4.40 10.02
N ALA A 11 -17.85 3.74 9.54
CA ALA A 11 -17.97 2.70 8.49
C ALA A 11 -18.74 1.47 8.99
N VAL A 12 -18.42 1.00 10.20
CA VAL A 12 -19.08 -0.16 10.81
C VAL A 12 -20.54 0.12 11.07
N LEU A 13 -20.88 1.28 11.62
CA LEU A 13 -22.25 1.66 11.91
C LEU A 13 -23.08 1.85 10.64
N ARG A 14 -22.56 2.50 9.60
CA ARG A 14 -23.27 2.64 8.31
C ARG A 14 -23.56 1.31 7.64
N ALA A 15 -22.66 0.34 7.77
CA ALA A 15 -22.86 -0.98 7.19
C ALA A 15 -23.97 -1.79 7.89
N ALA A 16 -24.19 -1.54 9.19
CA ALA A 16 -25.08 -2.34 10.01
C ALA A 16 -26.43 -1.69 10.34
N TYR A 17 -26.51 -0.36 10.24
CA TYR A 17 -27.66 0.43 10.66
C TYR A 17 -27.95 1.57 9.68
N SER A 18 -29.19 2.06 9.65
CA SER A 18 -29.63 3.02 8.63
C SER A 18 -30.17 4.34 9.19
N THR A 19 -30.51 4.41 10.48
CA THR A 19 -31.15 5.59 11.07
C THR A 19 -30.29 6.30 12.12
N PRO A 20 -30.41 7.62 12.28
CA PRO A 20 -29.73 8.36 13.35
C PRO A 20 -30.01 7.84 14.77
N SER A 21 -31.25 7.40 15.03
CA SER A 21 -31.63 6.81 16.32
C SER A 21 -30.92 5.48 16.59
N ASP A 22 -30.73 4.66 15.55
CA ASP A 22 -29.96 3.42 15.68
C ASP A 22 -28.50 3.73 16.03
N TYR A 23 -27.88 4.71 15.36
CA TYR A 23 -26.50 5.11 15.65
C TYR A 23 -26.32 5.56 17.09
N ALA A 24 -27.22 6.41 17.60
CA ALA A 24 -27.18 6.87 18.98
C ALA A 24 -27.31 5.69 19.95
N SER A 25 -28.30 4.82 19.76
CA SER A 25 -28.53 3.65 20.60
C SER A 25 -27.36 2.68 20.63
N VAL A 26 -26.73 2.43 19.47
CA VAL A 26 -25.60 1.51 19.37
C VAL A 26 -24.34 2.08 20.02
N ILE A 27 -24.08 3.39 19.87
CA ILE A 27 -22.98 4.07 20.54
C ILE A 27 -23.17 4.01 22.05
N GLU A 28 -24.37 4.31 22.55
CA GLU A 28 -24.69 4.23 23.97
C GLU A 28 -24.55 2.80 24.53
N LYS A 29 -24.98 1.80 23.77
CA LYS A 29 -24.95 0.38 24.19
C LYS A 29 -23.55 -0.23 24.16
N HIS A 30 -22.81 -0.04 23.05
CA HIS A 30 -21.56 -0.76 22.80
C HIS A 30 -20.28 0.04 23.09
N LEU A 31 -20.41 1.36 23.16
CA LEU A 31 -19.30 2.27 23.44
C LEU A 31 -19.51 3.05 24.75
N ALA A 32 -20.34 2.50 25.66
CA ALA A 32 -20.52 3.04 27.01
C ALA A 32 -19.18 3.15 27.75
N GLY A 33 -18.96 4.25 28.45
CA GLY A 33 -17.73 4.51 29.18
C GLY A 33 -16.53 4.91 28.31
N THR A 34 -16.79 5.28 27.06
CA THR A 34 -15.82 5.87 26.15
C THR A 34 -16.13 7.34 25.88
N HIS A 35 -15.24 8.02 25.14
CA HIS A 35 -15.45 9.41 24.71
C HIS A 35 -16.23 9.53 23.40
N PHE A 36 -16.77 8.43 22.86
CA PHE A 36 -17.57 8.46 21.65
C PHE A 36 -19.02 8.87 21.95
N VAL A 37 -19.52 9.74 21.07
CA VAL A 37 -20.90 10.23 21.13
C VAL A 37 -21.49 10.31 19.72
N PHE A 38 -22.82 10.23 19.63
CA PHE A 38 -23.56 10.65 18.44
C PHE A 38 -23.99 12.10 18.61
N ASP A 39 -23.58 12.98 17.70
CA ASP A 39 -23.99 14.38 17.67
C ASP A 39 -24.84 14.65 16.43
N PRO A 40 -26.16 14.85 16.56
CA PRO A 40 -27.05 15.10 15.44
C PRO A 40 -26.64 16.33 14.60
N ALA A 41 -26.03 17.35 15.22
CA ALA A 41 -25.61 18.57 14.52
C ALA A 41 -24.39 18.27 13.61
N GLN A 42 -23.41 17.54 14.11
CA GLN A 42 -22.27 17.12 13.30
C GLN A 42 -22.65 16.11 12.20
N PHE A 43 -23.59 15.22 12.50
CA PHE A 43 -24.13 14.33 11.49
C PHE A 43 -24.83 15.09 10.36
N ALA A 44 -25.64 16.11 10.68
CA ALA A 44 -26.35 16.92 9.70
C ALA A 44 -25.41 17.75 8.81
N THR A 45 -24.30 18.26 9.36
CA THR A 45 -23.37 19.15 8.64
C THR A 45 -22.17 18.43 8.00
N LYS A 46 -21.72 17.31 8.56
CA LYS A 46 -20.50 16.61 8.16
C LYS A 46 -20.70 15.12 7.90
N GLU A 47 -21.90 14.61 8.10
CA GLU A 47 -22.23 13.18 8.07
C GLU A 47 -21.37 12.34 9.04
N ASP A 48 -20.84 12.92 10.09
CA ASP A 48 -20.07 12.22 11.11
C ASP A 48 -21.00 11.44 12.04
N ILE A 49 -21.04 10.13 11.92
CA ILE A 49 -21.83 9.26 12.80
C ILE A 49 -21.20 9.20 14.19
N VAL A 50 -19.87 9.08 14.24
CA VAL A 50 -19.13 8.96 15.49
C VAL A 50 -18.37 10.26 15.75
N CYS A 51 -18.69 10.91 16.86
CA CYS A 51 -18.00 12.09 17.37
C CYS A 51 -17.23 11.75 18.64
N MET A 52 -16.30 12.61 19.02
CA MET A 52 -15.51 12.45 20.26
C MET A 52 -15.47 13.77 21.01
N ASN A 53 -15.76 13.72 22.30
CA ASN A 53 -15.74 14.89 23.17
C ASN A 53 -14.32 15.25 23.67
N TRP A 54 -13.42 14.25 23.73
CA TRP A 54 -12.05 14.36 24.24
C TRP A 54 -11.06 13.63 23.34
N ASP A 55 -9.79 13.72 23.66
CA ASP A 55 -8.76 12.93 23.00
C ASP A 55 -8.92 11.44 23.31
N ALA A 56 -8.60 10.62 22.31
CA ALA A 56 -8.76 9.17 22.43
C ALA A 56 -7.75 8.56 23.39
N ASP A 57 -8.23 7.83 24.37
CA ASP A 57 -7.43 6.99 25.27
C ASP A 57 -7.33 5.52 24.77
N GLU A 58 -6.70 4.66 25.56
CA GLU A 58 -6.57 3.23 25.23
C GLU A 58 -7.91 2.49 25.26
N ASN A 59 -8.82 2.88 26.17
CA ASN A 59 -10.13 2.28 26.25
C ASN A 59 -10.98 2.58 25.01
N ASP A 60 -10.90 3.83 24.50
CA ASP A 60 -11.54 4.20 23.25
C ASP A 60 -11.06 3.34 22.09
N VAL A 61 -9.75 3.14 21.97
CA VAL A 61 -9.15 2.32 20.91
C VAL A 61 -9.63 0.88 21.02
N TYR A 62 -9.59 0.30 22.23
CA TYR A 62 -10.00 -1.06 22.47
C TYR A 62 -11.49 -1.29 22.19
N MET A 63 -12.34 -0.41 22.71
CA MET A 63 -13.79 -0.51 22.53
C MET A 63 -14.19 -0.34 21.06
N MET A 64 -13.56 0.59 20.35
CA MET A 64 -13.80 0.80 18.92
C MET A 64 -13.29 -0.39 18.08
N ALA A 65 -12.12 -0.93 18.37
CA ALA A 65 -11.59 -2.09 17.67
C ALA A 65 -12.43 -3.36 17.90
N SER A 66 -13.11 -3.47 19.07
CA SER A 66 -14.01 -4.58 19.38
C SER A 66 -15.43 -4.42 18.82
N LEU A 67 -15.81 -3.20 18.39
CA LEU A 67 -17.16 -2.90 17.90
C LEU A 67 -17.62 -3.81 16.75
N PRO A 68 -16.81 -4.12 15.72
CA PRO A 68 -17.23 -5.03 14.65
C PRO A 68 -17.64 -6.41 15.15
N GLN A 69 -16.94 -6.95 16.17
CA GLN A 69 -17.27 -8.24 16.76
C GLN A 69 -18.59 -8.19 17.54
N LYS A 70 -18.82 -7.11 18.29
CA LYS A 70 -20.09 -6.90 19.03
C LYS A 70 -21.27 -6.82 18.07
N ILE A 71 -21.11 -6.11 16.95
CA ILE A 71 -22.16 -5.97 15.94
C ILE A 71 -22.39 -7.29 15.20
N ALA A 72 -21.34 -8.06 14.89
CA ALA A 72 -21.50 -9.39 14.28
C ALA A 72 -22.35 -10.32 15.15
N GLN A 73 -22.15 -10.30 16.46
CA GLN A 73 -22.94 -11.06 17.41
C GLN A 73 -24.37 -10.56 17.50
N GLU A 74 -24.58 -9.25 17.60
CA GLU A 74 -25.91 -8.64 17.69
C GLU A 74 -26.76 -8.89 16.45
N LYS A 75 -26.16 -8.74 15.26
CA LYS A 75 -26.87 -8.94 13.98
C LYS A 75 -26.99 -10.42 13.58
N GLY A 76 -26.31 -11.33 14.26
CA GLY A 76 -26.31 -12.74 13.90
C GLY A 76 -25.70 -13.03 12.53
N MET A 77 -24.72 -12.21 12.07
CA MET A 77 -24.08 -12.35 10.76
C MET A 77 -22.58 -11.98 10.83
N PRO A 78 -21.74 -12.54 9.94
CA PRO A 78 -20.34 -12.16 9.89
C PRO A 78 -20.17 -10.71 9.43
N VAL A 79 -19.19 -10.01 10.02
CA VAL A 79 -18.78 -8.65 9.63
C VAL A 79 -17.37 -8.69 9.08
N TYR A 80 -17.16 -8.12 7.90
CA TYR A 80 -15.85 -7.99 7.26
C TYR A 80 -15.40 -6.53 7.29
N VAL A 81 -14.27 -6.25 7.94
CA VAL A 81 -13.67 -4.92 8.01
C VAL A 81 -12.44 -4.89 7.13
N VAL A 82 -12.49 -4.09 6.06
CA VAL A 82 -11.37 -3.94 5.13
C VAL A 82 -10.68 -2.60 5.38
N PHE A 83 -9.43 -2.66 5.83
CA PHE A 83 -8.57 -1.49 5.95
C PHE A 83 -7.75 -1.33 4.68
N LYS A 84 -8.04 -0.27 3.93
CA LYS A 84 -7.21 0.16 2.80
C LYS A 84 -6.11 1.10 3.29
N GLU A 85 -4.91 0.97 2.72
CA GLU A 85 -3.75 1.80 3.07
C GLU A 85 -3.47 1.81 4.58
N PHE A 86 -3.49 0.61 5.19
CA PHE A 86 -3.39 0.45 6.64
C PHE A 86 -2.09 1.03 7.22
N GLN A 87 -1.01 1.06 6.44
CA GLN A 87 0.24 1.70 6.84
C GLN A 87 0.08 3.17 7.20
N ASN A 88 -0.95 3.86 6.69
CA ASN A 88 -1.21 5.26 7.04
C ASN A 88 -1.54 5.46 8.52
N VAL A 89 -1.91 4.40 9.24
CA VAL A 89 -2.09 4.46 10.69
C VAL A 89 -0.78 4.83 11.40
N MET A 90 0.37 4.45 10.82
CA MET A 90 1.70 4.81 11.36
C MET A 90 2.00 6.31 11.34
N GLN A 91 1.23 7.11 10.60
CA GLN A 91 1.35 8.57 10.61
C GLN A 91 0.70 9.21 11.85
N ALA A 92 -0.12 8.43 12.58
CA ALA A 92 -0.76 8.92 13.80
C ALA A 92 0.23 8.88 14.98
N GLU A 93 0.24 9.93 15.78
CA GLU A 93 0.96 9.92 17.05
C GLU A 93 0.42 8.80 17.95
N GLY A 94 1.31 8.00 18.53
CA GLY A 94 0.96 6.86 19.37
C GLY A 94 0.27 5.72 18.59
N PHE A 95 0.62 5.53 17.33
CA PHE A 95 0.08 4.43 16.50
C PHE A 95 0.35 3.05 17.09
N GLU A 96 1.45 2.89 17.84
CA GLU A 96 1.80 1.64 18.51
C GLU A 96 0.71 1.19 19.49
N ASP A 97 0.05 2.13 20.16
CA ASP A 97 -1.04 1.81 21.09
C ASP A 97 -2.27 1.33 20.32
N ILE A 98 -2.52 1.89 19.12
CA ILE A 98 -3.59 1.40 18.24
C ILE A 98 -3.33 -0.08 17.90
N PHE A 99 -2.10 -0.40 17.47
CA PHE A 99 -1.74 -1.77 17.11
C PHE A 99 -1.84 -2.72 18.30
N LYS A 100 -1.29 -2.35 19.47
CA LYS A 100 -1.38 -3.16 20.69
C LYS A 100 -2.82 -3.42 21.13
N CYS A 101 -3.68 -2.40 21.07
CA CYS A 101 -5.10 -2.56 21.38
C CYS A 101 -5.80 -3.49 20.39
N MET A 102 -5.50 -3.40 19.09
CA MET A 102 -6.04 -4.31 18.09
C MET A 102 -5.54 -5.75 18.30
N GLU A 103 -4.23 -5.93 18.61
CA GLU A 103 -3.66 -7.24 18.96
C GLU A 103 -4.38 -7.86 20.16
N ARG A 104 -4.69 -7.07 21.18
CA ARG A 104 -5.45 -7.51 22.36
C ARG A 104 -6.84 -7.97 21.98
N VAL A 105 -7.58 -7.20 21.16
CA VAL A 105 -8.91 -7.58 20.65
C VAL A 105 -8.84 -8.89 19.85
N PHE A 106 -7.78 -9.08 19.03
CA PHE A 106 -7.62 -10.32 18.25
C PHE A 106 -7.20 -11.52 19.09
N ALA A 107 -6.52 -11.30 20.22
CA ALA A 107 -6.16 -12.35 21.16
C ALA A 107 -7.36 -12.84 21.97
N GLU A 108 -8.32 -11.96 22.26
CA GLU A 108 -9.54 -12.25 23.02
C GLU A 108 -10.57 -12.99 22.15
N LYS A 109 -10.15 -14.11 21.55
CA LYS A 109 -11.05 -14.92 20.69
C LYS A 109 -12.10 -15.59 21.55
N ASP A 110 -13.31 -15.05 21.51
CA ASP A 110 -14.48 -15.82 21.95
C ASP A 110 -14.70 -16.98 20.95
N ARG A 111 -14.21 -18.17 21.34
CA ARG A 111 -14.34 -19.39 20.53
C ARG A 111 -15.78 -19.86 20.44
N SER A 112 -16.63 -19.44 21.36
CA SER A 112 -18.07 -19.79 21.40
C SER A 112 -18.92 -18.90 20.49
N ALA A 113 -18.41 -17.74 20.06
CA ALA A 113 -19.14 -16.83 19.20
C ALA A 113 -19.48 -17.48 17.87
N ARG A 114 -20.77 -17.60 17.59
CA ARG A 114 -21.30 -18.17 16.35
C ARG A 114 -20.98 -17.27 15.13
N HIS A 115 -21.03 -15.96 15.32
CA HIS A 115 -20.76 -14.96 14.28
C HIS A 115 -19.54 -14.12 14.67
N LYS A 116 -18.67 -13.86 13.72
CA LYS A 116 -17.37 -13.24 13.97
C LYS A 116 -17.11 -12.07 13.01
N ALA A 117 -16.34 -11.11 13.49
CA ALA A 117 -15.72 -10.13 12.63
C ALA A 117 -14.39 -10.68 12.07
N ALA A 118 -14.15 -10.43 10.79
CA ALA A 118 -12.88 -10.68 10.13
C ALA A 118 -12.28 -9.36 9.68
N PHE A 119 -10.96 -9.22 9.86
CA PHE A 119 -10.21 -8.02 9.53
C PHE A 119 -9.28 -8.31 8.37
N ILE A 120 -9.35 -7.49 7.32
CA ILE A 120 -8.54 -7.60 6.12
C ILE A 120 -7.71 -6.32 6.02
N PHE A 121 -6.38 -6.46 5.95
CA PHE A 121 -5.45 -5.35 5.89
C PHE A 121 -4.82 -5.29 4.51
N CYS A 122 -4.97 -4.16 3.81
CA CYS A 122 -4.36 -3.91 2.51
C CYS A 122 -3.53 -2.62 2.59
N GLY A 123 -2.43 -2.58 1.85
CA GLY A 123 -1.59 -1.39 1.76
C GLY A 123 -0.69 -1.43 0.54
N SER A 124 -0.40 -0.25 -0.02
CA SER A 124 0.46 -0.09 -1.20
C SER A 124 1.94 0.08 -0.86
N MET A 125 2.27 0.49 0.38
CA MET A 125 3.65 0.66 0.83
C MET A 125 4.21 -0.68 1.33
N VAL A 126 4.98 -1.35 0.49
CA VAL A 126 5.45 -2.72 0.70
C VAL A 126 6.29 -2.87 1.97
N ASN A 127 7.26 -1.97 2.19
CA ASN A 127 8.13 -2.05 3.35
C ASN A 127 7.40 -1.67 4.65
N ALA A 128 6.49 -0.70 4.58
CA ALA A 128 5.66 -0.34 5.72
C ALA A 128 4.75 -1.49 6.14
N MET A 129 4.12 -2.19 5.18
CA MET A 129 3.31 -3.38 5.47
C MET A 129 4.16 -4.54 6.00
N LYS A 130 5.37 -4.76 5.46
CA LYS A 130 6.33 -5.74 6.00
C LYS A 130 6.71 -5.39 7.45
N TYR A 131 6.96 -4.11 7.75
CA TYR A 131 7.27 -3.65 9.11
C TYR A 131 6.13 -3.96 10.10
N ILE A 132 4.88 -3.77 9.68
CA ILE A 132 3.71 -4.01 10.55
C ILE A 132 3.50 -5.52 10.78
N PHE A 133 3.59 -6.35 9.73
CA PHE A 133 3.10 -7.74 9.80
C PHE A 133 4.18 -8.81 9.70
N ALA A 134 5.34 -8.52 9.12
CA ALA A 134 6.37 -9.53 8.86
C ALA A 134 7.55 -9.50 9.85
N GLU A 135 7.87 -8.35 10.46
CA GLU A 135 9.04 -8.21 11.34
C GLU A 135 8.82 -8.71 12.78
N LYS A 136 7.75 -9.48 13.01
CA LYS A 136 7.39 -10.05 14.33
C LYS A 136 7.20 -8.99 15.43
N LYS A 137 6.98 -7.74 15.05
CA LYS A 137 6.83 -6.63 15.97
C LYS A 137 5.38 -6.43 16.39
N TYR A 138 4.47 -6.48 15.41
CA TYR A 138 3.02 -6.33 15.63
C TYR A 138 2.27 -7.50 14.98
N PHE A 139 1.10 -7.83 15.49
CA PHE A 139 0.18 -8.87 15.00
C PHE A 139 0.83 -10.25 14.79
N TYR A 140 1.90 -10.54 15.56
CA TYR A 140 2.65 -11.78 15.41
C TYR A 140 1.77 -13.00 15.65
N ARG A 141 1.70 -13.90 14.67
CA ARG A 141 0.83 -15.09 14.66
C ARG A 141 -0.68 -14.81 14.77
N GLN A 142 -1.12 -13.56 14.58
CA GLN A 142 -2.54 -13.19 14.65
C GLN A 142 -3.15 -13.00 13.28
N VAL A 143 -2.34 -12.77 12.24
CA VAL A 143 -2.78 -12.57 10.87
C VAL A 143 -2.19 -13.64 9.95
N ASN A 144 -2.95 -13.97 8.90
CA ASN A 144 -2.48 -14.81 7.81
C ASN A 144 -2.13 -13.92 6.63
N HIS A 145 -0.94 -14.11 6.08
CA HIS A 145 -0.55 -13.43 4.85
C HIS A 145 -1.20 -14.13 3.65
N ILE A 146 -1.93 -13.37 2.84
CA ILE A 146 -2.50 -13.84 1.58
C ILE A 146 -1.63 -13.25 0.47
N PRO A 147 -0.71 -14.03 -0.13
CA PRO A 147 0.12 -13.54 -1.22
C PRO A 147 -0.76 -13.30 -2.46
N LEU A 148 -0.65 -12.11 -3.03
CA LEU A 148 -1.19 -11.87 -4.36
C LEU A 148 -0.17 -12.39 -5.37
N SER A 149 -0.55 -13.41 -6.12
CA SER A 149 0.27 -13.90 -7.23
C SER A 149 0.47 -12.80 -8.26
N MET A 150 1.67 -12.66 -8.77
CA MET A 150 1.92 -11.80 -9.92
C MET A 150 1.10 -12.31 -11.11
N ILE A 151 0.63 -11.40 -11.93
CA ILE A 151 -0.06 -11.76 -13.18
C ILE A 151 0.97 -12.38 -14.11
N ASP A 152 0.66 -13.56 -14.64
CA ASP A 152 1.51 -14.23 -15.61
C ASP A 152 1.65 -13.39 -16.89
N ASP A 153 2.85 -13.35 -17.47
CA ASP A 153 3.12 -12.59 -18.70
C ASP A 153 2.14 -12.96 -19.81
N LYS A 154 1.80 -14.25 -19.94
CA LYS A 154 0.87 -14.73 -20.94
C LYS A 154 -0.53 -14.15 -20.75
N ASP A 155 -1.02 -14.13 -19.52
CA ASP A 155 -2.34 -13.59 -19.21
C ASP A 155 -2.38 -12.06 -19.40
N ALA A 156 -1.31 -11.37 -19.00
CA ALA A 156 -1.16 -9.93 -19.21
C ALA A 156 -1.14 -9.58 -20.71
N ILE A 157 -0.35 -10.29 -21.51
CA ILE A 157 -0.29 -10.11 -22.97
C ILE A 157 -1.66 -10.38 -23.63
N GLU A 158 -2.32 -11.47 -23.23
CA GLU A 158 -3.64 -11.81 -23.77
C GLU A 158 -4.67 -10.73 -23.46
N HIS A 159 -4.65 -10.21 -22.23
CA HIS A 159 -5.50 -9.08 -21.82
C HIS A 159 -5.28 -7.84 -22.71
N VAL A 160 -4.03 -7.45 -22.93
CA VAL A 160 -3.66 -6.31 -23.78
C VAL A 160 -4.08 -6.51 -25.22
N VAL A 161 -3.72 -7.64 -25.81
CA VAL A 161 -4.06 -7.96 -27.22
C VAL A 161 -5.57 -7.98 -27.43
N ARG A 162 -6.31 -8.57 -26.48
CA ARG A 162 -7.77 -8.59 -26.51
C ARG A 162 -8.36 -7.17 -26.39
N GLY A 163 -7.80 -6.34 -25.49
CA GLY A 163 -8.24 -4.94 -25.33
C GLY A 163 -8.12 -4.14 -26.61
N PHE A 164 -6.97 -4.19 -27.29
CA PHE A 164 -6.79 -3.52 -28.58
C PHE A 164 -7.72 -4.06 -29.67
N ARG A 165 -7.89 -5.38 -29.74
CA ARG A 165 -8.81 -5.99 -30.73
C ARG A 165 -10.25 -5.51 -30.55
N LEU A 166 -10.73 -5.37 -29.30
CA LEU A 166 -12.07 -4.85 -29.02
C LEU A 166 -12.24 -3.38 -29.48
N ASN A 167 -11.16 -2.62 -29.51
CA ASN A 167 -11.13 -1.24 -30.01
C ASN A 167 -10.82 -1.16 -31.52
N GLY A 168 -10.83 -2.29 -32.25
CA GLY A 168 -10.53 -2.34 -33.67
C GLY A 168 -9.05 -2.10 -34.03
N LYS A 169 -8.15 -2.34 -33.06
CA LYS A 169 -6.70 -2.13 -33.21
C LYS A 169 -5.92 -3.42 -33.04
N VAL A 170 -4.68 -3.44 -33.49
CA VAL A 170 -3.81 -4.60 -33.44
C VAL A 170 -2.47 -4.22 -32.81
N ILE A 171 -1.99 -5.05 -31.89
CA ILE A 171 -0.64 -5.05 -31.33
C ILE A 171 -0.03 -6.42 -31.48
N GLU A 172 1.25 -6.49 -31.84
CA GLU A 172 1.99 -7.75 -31.85
C GLU A 172 2.30 -8.21 -30.41
N ARG A 173 2.28 -9.54 -30.20
CA ARG A 173 2.49 -10.12 -28.86
C ARG A 173 3.88 -9.79 -28.29
N ASP A 174 4.90 -9.72 -29.14
CA ASP A 174 6.28 -9.40 -28.71
C ASP A 174 6.41 -7.96 -28.21
N LEU A 175 5.68 -7.02 -28.82
CA LEU A 175 5.62 -5.64 -28.35
C LEU A 175 4.90 -5.55 -26.99
N ALA A 176 3.80 -6.29 -26.83
CA ALA A 176 3.11 -6.39 -25.55
C ALA A 176 4.01 -7.02 -24.46
N LEU A 177 4.78 -8.07 -24.82
CA LEU A 177 5.75 -8.69 -23.92
C LEU A 177 6.86 -7.72 -23.49
N GLY A 178 7.35 -6.88 -24.41
CA GLY A 178 8.34 -5.83 -24.08
C GLY A 178 7.84 -4.90 -22.99
N ALA A 179 6.59 -4.43 -23.09
CA ALA A 179 5.96 -3.63 -22.06
C ALA A 179 5.73 -4.39 -20.74
N CYS A 180 5.30 -5.66 -20.80
CA CYS A 180 5.17 -6.51 -19.62
C CYS A 180 6.49 -6.62 -18.85
N LYS A 181 7.60 -6.83 -19.56
CA LYS A 181 8.93 -6.90 -18.95
C LYS A 181 9.36 -5.56 -18.34
N LEU A 182 9.14 -4.45 -19.06
CA LEU A 182 9.49 -3.11 -18.59
C LEU A 182 8.76 -2.77 -17.28
N PHE A 183 7.46 -3.03 -17.24
CA PHE A 183 6.62 -2.71 -16.09
C PHE A 183 6.44 -3.88 -15.12
N ARG A 184 7.12 -5.01 -15.31
CA ARG A 184 6.99 -6.23 -14.49
C ARG A 184 5.55 -6.69 -14.33
N CYS A 185 4.76 -6.58 -15.40
CA CYS A 185 3.31 -6.85 -15.40
C CYS A 185 2.51 -6.06 -14.35
N GLU A 186 3.02 -4.91 -13.91
CA GLU A 186 2.26 -4.06 -13.00
C GLU A 186 1.12 -3.37 -13.76
N MET A 187 -0.11 -3.83 -13.48
CA MET A 187 -1.29 -3.46 -14.25
C MET A 187 -1.62 -1.97 -14.19
N TRP A 188 -1.19 -1.28 -13.13
CA TRP A 188 -1.41 0.17 -13.05
C TRP A 188 -0.63 0.92 -14.13
N TYR A 189 0.67 0.61 -14.32
CA TYR A 189 1.48 1.16 -15.40
C TYR A 189 1.07 0.62 -16.77
N MET A 190 0.79 -0.68 -16.87
CA MET A 190 0.34 -1.31 -18.10
C MET A 190 -0.92 -0.63 -18.66
N ASN A 191 -1.92 -0.38 -17.81
CA ASN A 191 -3.15 0.27 -18.22
C ASN A 191 -2.92 1.71 -18.68
N GLN A 192 -2.12 2.50 -17.97
CA GLN A 192 -1.81 3.86 -18.38
C GLN A 192 -1.06 3.89 -19.72
N PHE A 193 -0.01 3.08 -19.82
CA PHE A 193 0.82 2.98 -21.02
C PHE A 193 0.02 2.60 -22.25
N PHE A 194 -0.75 1.51 -22.18
CA PHE A 194 -1.55 1.08 -23.32
C PHE A 194 -2.75 1.97 -23.62
N SER A 195 -3.28 2.71 -22.65
CA SER A 195 -4.27 3.75 -22.90
C SER A 195 -3.67 4.91 -23.71
N ILE A 196 -2.42 5.28 -23.44
CA ILE A 196 -1.69 6.28 -24.24
C ILE A 196 -1.45 5.72 -25.65
N CYS A 197 -0.98 4.49 -25.80
CA CYS A 197 -0.81 3.84 -27.09
C CYS A 197 -2.12 3.80 -27.90
N ASP A 198 -3.24 3.50 -27.24
CA ASP A 198 -4.56 3.49 -27.85
C ASP A 198 -4.94 4.86 -28.39
N SER A 199 -4.68 5.92 -27.64
CA SER A 199 -4.97 7.29 -28.05
C SER A 199 -4.12 7.78 -29.24
N MET A 200 -2.90 7.27 -29.37
CA MET A 200 -1.94 7.66 -30.41
C MET A 200 -2.12 6.89 -31.73
N SER A 201 -2.87 5.78 -31.74
CA SER A 201 -3.02 4.93 -32.92
C SER A 201 -4.46 4.85 -33.42
N LYS A 202 -4.61 4.72 -34.74
CA LYS A 202 -5.91 4.46 -35.40
C LYS A 202 -6.10 3.00 -35.82
N GLY A 203 -5.05 2.15 -35.74
CA GLY A 203 -5.15 0.77 -36.19
C GLY A 203 -4.04 -0.14 -35.68
N PHE A 204 -2.79 0.14 -36.00
CA PHE A 204 -1.66 -0.70 -35.61
C PHE A 204 -0.80 -0.02 -34.56
N ILE A 205 -0.49 -0.75 -33.50
CA ILE A 205 0.46 -0.34 -32.48
C ILE A 205 1.83 -0.89 -32.87
N ASN A 206 2.74 -0.01 -33.23
CA ASN A 206 4.12 -0.34 -33.60
C ASN A 206 5.12 0.19 -32.55
N GLU A 207 6.40 -0.10 -32.77
CA GLU A 207 7.48 0.30 -31.85
C GLU A 207 7.56 1.84 -31.65
N ALA A 208 7.33 2.62 -32.70
CA ALA A 208 7.36 4.09 -32.61
C ALA A 208 6.28 4.60 -31.65
N ILE A 209 5.05 4.08 -31.78
CA ILE A 209 3.95 4.43 -30.87
C ILE A 209 4.27 4.03 -29.42
N LEU A 210 4.88 2.84 -29.21
CA LEU A 210 5.31 2.41 -27.88
C LEU A 210 6.36 3.36 -27.29
N MET A 211 7.33 3.79 -28.08
CA MET A 211 8.36 4.72 -27.63
C MET A 211 7.77 6.11 -27.31
N ASP A 212 6.90 6.61 -28.15
CA ASP A 212 6.22 7.89 -27.91
C ASP A 212 5.32 7.83 -26.68
N ALA A 213 4.59 6.73 -26.50
CA ALA A 213 3.77 6.49 -25.31
C ALA A 213 4.61 6.36 -24.05
N LEU A 214 5.77 5.70 -24.12
CA LEU A 214 6.69 5.61 -22.97
C LEU A 214 7.23 6.99 -22.60
N ASN A 215 7.65 7.79 -23.58
CA ASN A 215 8.11 9.15 -23.33
C ASN A 215 6.99 10.02 -22.71
N ALA A 216 5.77 9.90 -23.21
CA ALA A 216 4.62 10.61 -22.65
C ALA A 216 4.33 10.16 -21.19
N LEU A 217 4.36 8.85 -20.92
CA LEU A 217 4.18 8.33 -19.57
C LEU A 217 5.28 8.81 -18.62
N ILE A 218 6.53 8.78 -19.06
CA ILE A 218 7.67 9.32 -18.30
C ILE A 218 7.47 10.80 -18.00
N ALA A 219 7.09 11.61 -18.98
CA ALA A 219 6.88 13.03 -18.79
C ALA A 219 5.84 13.36 -17.72
N VAL A 220 4.81 12.52 -17.59
CA VAL A 220 3.78 12.65 -16.53
C VAL A 220 4.38 12.37 -15.14
N HIS A 221 5.27 11.39 -15.02
CA HIS A 221 5.82 10.93 -13.74
C HIS A 221 7.16 11.58 -13.36
N GLU A 222 7.88 12.14 -14.31
CA GLU A 222 9.21 12.73 -14.13
C GLU A 222 9.29 13.79 -13.00
N PRO A 223 8.31 14.72 -12.84
CA PRO A 223 8.36 15.67 -11.74
C PRO A 223 8.42 14.98 -10.36
N ARG A 224 7.65 13.89 -10.18
CA ARG A 224 7.68 13.07 -8.96
C ARG A 224 9.04 12.38 -8.78
N PHE A 225 9.61 11.85 -9.85
CA PHE A 225 10.92 11.18 -9.82
C PHE A 225 12.05 12.14 -9.46
N LYS A 226 12.03 13.34 -10.02
CA LYS A 226 12.98 14.41 -9.67
C LYS A 226 12.90 14.79 -8.19
N VAL A 227 11.70 14.90 -7.63
CA VAL A 227 11.50 15.15 -6.19
C VAL A 227 12.08 14.01 -5.36
N LEU A 228 11.82 12.74 -5.74
CA LEU A 228 12.38 11.58 -5.04
C LEU A 228 13.91 11.60 -5.02
N VAL A 229 14.54 11.83 -6.17
CA VAL A 229 16.01 11.84 -6.27
C VAL A 229 16.62 13.01 -5.50
N ASN A 230 16.01 14.20 -5.58
CA ASN A 230 16.49 15.39 -4.86
C ASN A 230 16.38 15.24 -3.33
N ASP A 231 15.49 14.38 -2.84
CA ASP A 231 15.35 14.05 -1.41
C ASP A 231 16.35 12.99 -0.93
N LEU A 232 17.21 12.48 -1.82
CA LEU A 232 18.22 11.48 -1.49
C LEU A 232 19.57 12.15 -1.18
N THR A 233 20.26 11.61 -0.16
CA THR A 233 21.65 11.98 0.11
C THR A 233 22.58 11.29 -0.87
N ASP A 234 23.82 11.79 -1.01
CA ASP A 234 24.84 11.20 -1.88
C ASP A 234 25.07 9.71 -1.61
N HIS A 235 25.10 9.30 -0.34
CA HIS A 235 25.23 7.89 0.01
C HIS A 235 24.00 7.05 -0.36
N GLN A 236 22.79 7.63 -0.31
CA GLN A 236 21.57 6.96 -0.76
C GLN A 236 21.57 6.80 -2.29
N LEU A 237 22.00 7.83 -3.02
CA LEU A 237 22.17 7.77 -4.47
C LEU A 237 23.25 6.74 -4.86
N SER A 238 24.38 6.71 -4.16
CA SER A 238 25.44 5.73 -4.37
C SER A 238 24.96 4.29 -4.18
N LEU A 239 24.19 4.04 -3.13
CA LEU A 239 23.63 2.71 -2.89
C LEU A 239 22.55 2.35 -3.92
N LEU A 240 21.71 3.30 -4.31
CA LEU A 240 20.72 3.09 -5.38
C LEU A 240 21.42 2.74 -6.70
N ARG A 241 22.52 3.43 -7.03
CA ARG A 241 23.36 3.10 -8.20
C ARG A 241 23.91 1.67 -8.12
N ALA A 242 24.41 1.26 -6.96
CA ALA A 242 24.89 -0.11 -6.76
C ALA A 242 23.77 -1.16 -6.96
N VAL A 243 22.55 -0.86 -6.52
CA VAL A 243 21.37 -1.71 -6.77
C VAL A 243 21.10 -1.86 -8.27
N LEU A 244 21.11 -0.76 -9.01
CA LEU A 244 20.86 -0.74 -10.46
C LEU A 244 21.96 -1.45 -11.25
N ASP A 245 23.19 -1.43 -10.75
CA ASP A 245 24.33 -2.18 -11.30
C ASP A 245 24.29 -3.70 -10.91
N GLY A 246 23.23 -4.15 -10.24
CA GLY A 246 23.01 -5.56 -9.86
C GLY A 246 23.82 -6.03 -8.66
N VAL A 247 24.33 -5.12 -7.83
CA VAL A 247 25.06 -5.49 -6.61
C VAL A 247 24.10 -6.02 -5.56
N VAL A 248 24.40 -7.20 -5.02
CA VAL A 248 23.62 -7.84 -3.95
C VAL A 248 24.29 -7.68 -2.58
N LYS A 249 25.62 -7.78 -2.51
CA LYS A 249 26.40 -7.74 -1.26
C LYS A 249 27.09 -6.38 -1.07
N PHE A 250 26.35 -5.42 -0.50
CA PHE A 250 26.84 -4.03 -0.34
C PHE A 250 27.93 -3.84 0.72
N SER A 251 28.14 -4.81 1.62
CA SER A 251 29.14 -4.72 2.70
C SER A 251 30.51 -5.26 2.31
N ALA A 252 30.70 -5.71 1.08
CA ALA A 252 32.00 -6.12 0.56
C ALA A 252 32.92 -4.90 0.39
N SER A 253 34.20 -5.05 0.70
CA SER A 253 35.16 -3.92 0.76
C SER A 253 35.31 -3.22 -0.58
N ASP A 254 35.39 -3.99 -1.66
CA ASP A 254 35.47 -3.51 -3.04
C ASP A 254 34.21 -2.72 -3.46
N VAL A 255 33.02 -3.16 -3.01
CA VAL A 255 31.76 -2.46 -3.25
C VAL A 255 31.69 -1.15 -2.46
N ILE A 256 32.08 -1.17 -1.19
CA ILE A 256 32.11 0.04 -0.34
C ILE A 256 33.01 1.09 -0.97
N GLU A 257 34.21 0.71 -1.46
CA GLU A 257 35.15 1.60 -2.12
C GLU A 257 34.60 2.11 -3.46
N ARG A 258 34.15 1.19 -4.34
CA ARG A 258 33.64 1.51 -5.68
C ARG A 258 32.49 2.51 -5.65
N TYR A 259 31.54 2.33 -4.74
CA TYR A 259 30.34 3.18 -4.63
C TYR A 259 30.46 4.24 -3.51
N ARG A 260 31.62 4.39 -2.89
CA ARG A 260 31.89 5.39 -1.82
C ARG A 260 30.86 5.31 -0.68
N LEU A 261 30.54 4.09 -0.25
CA LEU A 261 29.53 3.83 0.78
C LEU A 261 30.04 4.04 2.21
N ASN A 262 31.32 4.42 2.37
CA ASN A 262 32.00 4.76 3.60
C ASN A 262 32.29 3.55 4.53
N SER A 263 31.27 2.83 5.00
CA SER A 263 31.46 1.69 5.91
C SER A 263 30.26 0.75 5.89
N SER A 264 30.43 -0.49 6.37
CA SER A 264 29.34 -1.45 6.51
C SER A 264 28.22 -0.96 7.43
N ALA A 265 28.53 -0.19 8.48
CA ALA A 265 27.55 0.42 9.36
C ALA A 265 26.72 1.49 8.61
N ASN A 266 27.38 2.30 7.77
CA ASN A 266 26.69 3.27 6.92
C ASN A 266 25.81 2.58 5.88
N VAL A 267 26.29 1.50 5.25
CA VAL A 267 25.50 0.70 4.30
C VAL A 267 24.17 0.28 4.92
N ARG A 268 24.19 -0.27 6.14
CA ARG A 268 22.96 -0.66 6.84
C ARG A 268 21.99 0.51 7.01
N ARG A 269 22.49 1.64 7.49
CA ARG A 269 21.68 2.86 7.68
C ARG A 269 21.08 3.37 6.38
N VAL A 270 21.85 3.35 5.29
CA VAL A 270 21.41 3.80 3.98
C VAL A 270 20.38 2.85 3.38
N LYS A 271 20.56 1.52 3.50
CA LYS A 271 19.55 0.51 3.15
C LYS A 271 18.23 0.78 3.85
N ASP A 272 18.27 0.96 5.17
CA ASP A 272 17.07 1.21 5.97
C ASP A 272 16.38 2.53 5.57
N ALA A 273 17.15 3.56 5.22
CA ALA A 273 16.61 4.83 4.75
C ALA A 273 15.92 4.70 3.39
N LEU A 274 16.50 3.98 2.42
CA LEU A 274 15.88 3.73 1.11
C LEU A 274 14.63 2.84 1.24
N ARG A 275 14.64 1.87 2.15
CA ARG A 275 13.45 1.06 2.48
C ARG A 275 12.33 1.92 3.06
N LYS A 276 12.63 2.80 4.02
CA LYS A 276 11.64 3.72 4.63
C LYS A 276 11.03 4.68 3.61
N LYS A 277 11.81 5.06 2.60
CA LYS A 277 11.34 5.90 1.48
C LYS A 277 10.59 5.09 0.41
N GLU A 278 10.39 3.79 0.59
CA GLU A 278 9.75 2.88 -0.39
C GLU A 278 10.40 2.94 -1.78
N ILE A 279 11.72 3.14 -1.84
CA ILE A 279 12.48 3.15 -3.10
C ILE A 279 12.95 1.75 -3.45
N ILE A 280 13.50 1.02 -2.46
CA ILE A 280 13.93 -0.37 -2.62
C ILE A 280 13.23 -1.27 -1.61
N THR A 281 13.10 -2.55 -1.96
CA THR A 281 12.75 -3.61 -1.02
C THR A 281 13.73 -4.78 -1.18
N PHE A 282 13.56 -5.81 -0.37
CA PHE A 282 14.34 -7.04 -0.50
C PHE A 282 13.38 -8.21 -0.74
N ASN A 283 13.71 -9.06 -1.69
CA ASN A 283 12.98 -10.28 -1.97
C ASN A 283 13.31 -11.37 -0.92
N ASP A 284 12.72 -12.57 -1.07
CA ASP A 284 12.92 -13.69 -0.15
C ASP A 284 14.36 -14.22 -0.12
N LYS A 285 15.18 -13.87 -1.12
CA LYS A 285 16.61 -14.22 -1.20
C LYS A 285 17.52 -13.11 -0.64
N ASP A 286 16.94 -12.07 -0.01
CA ASP A 286 17.64 -10.86 0.45
C ASP A 286 18.33 -10.07 -0.68
N GLU A 287 17.81 -10.18 -1.91
CA GLU A 287 18.28 -9.40 -3.03
C GLU A 287 17.48 -8.09 -3.14
N PRO A 288 18.16 -6.95 -3.38
CA PRO A 288 17.51 -5.66 -3.49
C PRO A 288 16.71 -5.55 -4.80
N VAL A 289 15.54 -4.93 -4.71
CA VAL A 289 14.67 -4.65 -5.86
C VAL A 289 14.17 -3.22 -5.74
N VAL A 290 14.28 -2.43 -6.82
CA VAL A 290 13.62 -1.12 -6.90
C VAL A 290 12.12 -1.35 -7.03
N LEU A 291 11.32 -0.70 -6.18
CA LEU A 291 9.88 -0.98 -6.09
C LEU A 291 9.10 -0.50 -7.32
N ASP A 292 9.39 0.71 -7.80
CA ASP A 292 8.70 1.32 -8.93
C ASP A 292 9.46 1.05 -10.23
N PRO A 293 8.94 0.22 -11.16
CA PRO A 293 9.65 -0.14 -12.40
C PRO A 293 9.83 1.04 -13.36
N LEU A 294 8.91 2.00 -13.39
CA LEU A 294 9.07 3.18 -14.23
C LEU A 294 10.12 4.13 -13.65
N PHE A 295 10.17 4.27 -12.32
CA PHE A 295 11.25 5.01 -11.66
C PHE A 295 12.61 4.35 -11.90
N GLU A 296 12.69 3.02 -11.80
CA GLU A 296 13.93 2.28 -12.10
C GLU A 296 14.43 2.55 -13.51
N TYR A 297 13.53 2.45 -14.50
CA TYR A 297 13.87 2.76 -15.89
C TYR A 297 14.35 4.22 -16.04
N TRP A 298 13.59 5.18 -15.48
CA TRP A 298 13.91 6.59 -15.59
C TRP A 298 15.22 6.95 -14.92
N VAL A 299 15.44 6.50 -13.68
CA VAL A 299 16.66 6.83 -12.92
C VAL A 299 17.90 6.18 -13.54
N SER A 300 17.76 4.96 -14.07
CA SER A 300 18.85 4.29 -14.80
C SER A 300 19.22 5.05 -16.06
N LYS A 301 18.26 5.36 -16.91
CA LYS A 301 18.50 5.91 -18.24
C LYS A 301 18.79 7.42 -18.24
N TYR A 302 18.06 8.21 -17.47
CA TYR A 302 18.11 9.67 -17.56
C TYR A 302 18.87 10.35 -16.43
N TYR A 303 19.05 9.68 -15.30
CA TYR A 303 19.79 10.25 -14.17
C TYR A 303 21.19 9.67 -14.04
N PHE A 304 21.33 8.35 -14.09
CA PHE A 304 22.64 7.69 -13.98
C PHE A 304 23.27 7.36 -15.34
N GLU A 305 22.55 7.54 -16.44
CA GLU A 305 23.02 7.26 -17.81
C GLU A 305 23.63 5.85 -17.95
N ILE A 306 22.97 4.86 -17.32
CA ILE A 306 23.35 3.44 -17.43
C ILE A 306 22.88 2.95 -18.80
N GLN A 307 23.81 2.41 -19.60
CA GLN A 307 23.54 1.85 -20.94
C GLN A 307 22.96 0.45 -20.85
#